data_4a051cf6608196874e14437ce7a21082
#
_entry.id   4a051cf6608196874e14437ce7a21082
#
_cell.length_a   1.000
_cell.length_b   1.000
_cell.length_c   1.000
_cell.angle_alpha   90.00
_cell.angle_beta   90.00
_cell.angle_gamma   90.00
#
_symmetry.space_group_name_H-M   'P 1'
#
loop_
_entity.id
_entity.type
_entity.pdbx_description
1 polymer ?
#
loop_
_entity_poly.entity_id
_entity_poly.type
_entity_poly.pdbx_seq_one_letter_code
_entity_poly.pdbx_strand_id
1 'polypeptide(L)'
;MTIKKTIGLAAVLAVSVSAAAKDIIHDAEQYVLEAQHAEAWAKEDKAIDARLAELRKKHGTPPNIIHIMWDDMALGEVGIPEIQAVRGFSTPNINAVAEEGINFMRMYTEVACTPTRAAFQTGRYAVRSGMHTVAFPIEYSGMDADEVTIAEVLSKAGYMTAFTGKWHLGDTEFSYAHNQGYDEAFFQPYNQVPSMWTREAEAANVITGRFPEMMGEDRYDI
;
A
#
# COMPACT_ATOMS: atom_id res chain seq x y z
N MET A 1 80.49 5.10 34.62
CA MET A 1 79.92 3.92 34.02
C MET A 1 78.41 4.15 33.96
N THR A 2 77.97 4.68 32.84
CA THR A 2 76.57 5.21 32.70
C THR A 2 75.78 4.30 31.73
N ILE A 3 74.84 3.55 32.27
CA ILE A 3 73.97 2.64 31.49
C ILE A 3 72.84 3.45 30.92
N LYS A 4 72.81 3.61 29.60
CA LYS A 4 71.66 4.14 28.88
C LYS A 4 70.61 3.04 28.70
N LYS A 5 69.45 3.23 29.34
CA LYS A 5 68.28 2.40 29.08
C LYS A 5 67.54 2.92 27.81
N THR A 6 67.53 2.12 26.78
CA THR A 6 66.75 2.37 25.58
C THR A 6 65.34 1.81 25.82
N ILE A 7 64.34 2.68 25.86
CA ILE A 7 62.94 2.30 25.95
C ILE A 7 62.44 2.15 24.51
N GLY A 8 62.17 0.94 24.10
CA GLY A 8 61.54 0.63 22.81
C GLY A 8 60.04 0.98 22.87
N LEU A 9 59.66 1.90 22.04
CA LEU A 9 58.25 2.26 21.85
C LEU A 9 57.63 1.21 20.93
N ALA A 10 56.81 0.31 21.48
CA ALA A 10 55.99 -0.60 20.71
C ALA A 10 54.75 0.16 20.19
N ALA A 11 54.71 0.42 18.91
CA ALA A 11 53.54 0.97 18.26
C ALA A 11 52.46 -0.11 18.17
N VAL A 12 51.42 0.02 18.95
CA VAL A 12 50.19 -0.78 18.83
C VAL A 12 49.38 -0.21 17.65
N LEU A 13 49.43 -0.87 16.52
CA LEU A 13 48.48 -0.59 15.45
C LEU A 13 47.09 -1.04 15.90
N ALA A 14 46.27 -0.08 16.30
CA ALA A 14 44.83 -0.31 16.45
C ALA A 14 44.22 -0.40 15.07
N VAL A 15 43.97 -1.64 14.58
CA VAL A 15 43.12 -1.88 13.44
C VAL A 15 41.69 -1.62 13.90
N SER A 16 41.19 -0.41 13.62
CA SER A 16 39.76 -0.12 13.73
C SER A 16 39.03 -0.89 12.63
N VAL A 17 38.52 -2.06 12.96
CA VAL A 17 37.50 -2.72 12.15
C VAL A 17 36.24 -1.86 12.30
N SER A 18 36.03 -0.95 11.38
CA SER A 18 34.72 -0.33 11.17
C SER A 18 33.81 -1.46 10.74
N ALA A 19 33.07 -2.02 11.68
CA ALA A 19 31.89 -2.79 11.35
C ALA A 19 30.93 -1.79 10.72
N ALA A 20 30.89 -1.71 9.40
CA ALA A 20 29.78 -1.10 8.72
C ALA A 20 28.53 -1.76 9.30
N ALA A 21 27.71 -1.00 9.98
CA ALA A 21 26.39 -1.47 10.36
C ALA A 21 25.73 -1.91 9.04
N LYS A 22 25.52 -3.19 8.87
CA LYS A 22 24.70 -3.68 7.77
C LYS A 22 23.32 -3.09 8.04
N ASP A 23 22.83 -2.33 7.09
CA ASP A 23 21.46 -1.87 7.12
C ASP A 23 20.58 -3.07 7.47
N ILE A 24 19.73 -2.91 8.46
CA ILE A 24 18.78 -3.97 8.82
C ILE A 24 17.80 -4.05 7.67
N ILE A 25 17.90 -5.12 6.90
CA ILE A 25 17.00 -5.37 5.80
C ILE A 25 15.73 -5.95 6.42
N HIS A 26 14.65 -5.17 6.43
CA HIS A 26 13.39 -5.55 7.05
C HIS A 26 12.66 -6.69 6.30
N ASP A 27 13.07 -7.04 5.09
CA ASP A 27 12.46 -8.06 4.24
C ASP A 27 13.28 -9.37 4.20
N ALA A 28 13.76 -9.81 5.34
CA ALA A 28 14.56 -11.03 5.46
C ALA A 28 13.90 -12.28 4.84
N GLU A 29 12.57 -12.36 4.88
CA GLU A 29 11.81 -13.46 4.25
C GLU A 29 11.95 -13.48 2.74
N GLN A 30 11.96 -12.32 2.07
CA GLN A 30 12.18 -12.26 0.62
C GLN A 30 13.54 -12.83 0.23
N TYR A 31 14.59 -12.50 0.97
CA TYR A 31 15.93 -13.03 0.68
C TYR A 31 16.04 -14.54 0.91
N VAL A 32 15.32 -15.06 1.90
CA VAL A 32 15.26 -16.53 2.11
C VAL A 32 14.52 -17.20 0.95
N LEU A 33 13.39 -16.65 0.54
CA LEU A 33 12.59 -17.17 -0.58
C LEU A 33 13.35 -17.02 -1.91
N GLU A 34 14.02 -15.90 -2.14
CA GLU A 34 14.85 -15.70 -3.31
C GLU A 34 15.99 -16.72 -3.36
N ALA A 35 16.69 -16.94 -2.25
CA ALA A 35 17.74 -17.94 -2.18
C ALA A 35 17.24 -19.37 -2.46
N GLN A 36 15.98 -19.68 -2.10
CA GLN A 36 15.37 -20.99 -2.33
C GLN A 36 14.81 -21.15 -3.75
N HIS A 37 14.36 -20.08 -4.39
CA HIS A 37 13.56 -20.12 -5.60
C HIS A 37 14.13 -19.31 -6.77
N ALA A 38 15.30 -18.67 -6.62
CA ALA A 38 15.88 -17.76 -7.61
C ALA A 38 15.92 -18.32 -9.04
N GLU A 39 16.30 -19.59 -9.18
CA GLU A 39 16.39 -20.25 -10.49
C GLU A 39 14.99 -20.44 -11.13
N ALA A 40 14.00 -20.83 -10.32
CA ALA A 40 12.61 -20.98 -10.78
C ALA A 40 12.02 -19.62 -11.17
N TRP A 41 12.23 -18.61 -10.33
CA TRP A 41 11.74 -17.23 -10.59
C TRP A 41 12.37 -16.63 -11.83
N ALA A 42 13.69 -16.76 -12.02
CA ALA A 42 14.35 -16.26 -13.23
C ALA A 42 13.80 -16.88 -14.52
N LYS A 43 13.37 -18.15 -14.47
CA LYS A 43 12.72 -18.80 -15.59
C LYS A 43 11.30 -18.29 -15.82
N GLU A 44 10.54 -18.08 -14.75
CA GLU A 44 9.19 -17.51 -14.78
C GLU A 44 9.21 -16.08 -15.26
N ASP A 45 10.11 -15.25 -14.73
CA ASP A 45 10.30 -13.84 -15.13
C ASP A 45 10.58 -13.72 -16.63
N LYS A 46 11.44 -14.57 -17.15
CA LYS A 46 11.73 -14.60 -18.60
C LYS A 46 10.49 -14.91 -19.43
N ALA A 47 9.63 -15.81 -18.95
CA ALA A 47 8.38 -16.15 -19.63
C ALA A 47 7.36 -15.01 -19.53
N ILE A 48 7.28 -14.35 -18.36
CA ILE A 48 6.44 -13.19 -18.13
C ILE A 48 6.88 -12.03 -19.02
N ASP A 49 8.17 -11.70 -19.07
CA ASP A 49 8.72 -10.64 -19.90
C ASP A 49 8.42 -10.85 -21.39
N ALA A 50 8.57 -12.07 -21.87
CA ALA A 50 8.21 -12.42 -23.25
C ALA A 50 6.72 -12.16 -23.50
N ARG A 51 5.84 -12.56 -22.58
CA ARG A 51 4.40 -12.34 -22.66
C ARG A 51 4.04 -10.86 -22.62
N LEU A 52 4.66 -10.11 -21.74
CA LEU A 52 4.46 -8.65 -21.65
C LEU A 52 4.90 -7.93 -22.92
N ALA A 53 6.02 -8.37 -23.53
CA ALA A 53 6.48 -7.82 -24.80
C ALA A 53 5.48 -8.10 -25.95
N GLU A 54 4.89 -9.29 -26.01
CA GLU A 54 3.82 -9.59 -26.96
C GLU A 54 2.58 -8.70 -26.76
N LEU A 55 2.15 -8.53 -25.50
CA LEU A 55 1.00 -7.71 -25.17
C LEU A 55 1.24 -6.24 -25.52
N ARG A 56 2.44 -5.72 -25.22
CA ARG A 56 2.84 -4.36 -25.64
C ARG A 56 2.82 -4.20 -27.15
N LYS A 57 3.33 -5.18 -27.89
CA LYS A 57 3.28 -5.17 -29.36
C LYS A 57 1.85 -5.19 -29.90
N LYS A 58 0.96 -5.93 -29.24
CA LYS A 58 -0.44 -6.08 -29.66
C LYS A 58 -1.27 -4.85 -29.33
N HIS A 59 -1.09 -4.25 -28.17
CA HIS A 59 -1.97 -3.21 -27.64
C HIS A 59 -1.36 -1.81 -27.62
N GLY A 60 -0.03 -1.69 -27.75
CA GLY A 60 0.69 -0.43 -27.78
C GLY A 60 0.93 0.22 -26.41
N THR A 61 -0.02 0.06 -25.48
CA THR A 61 0.03 0.64 -24.12
C THR A 61 -0.30 -0.42 -23.07
N PRO A 62 0.17 -0.25 -21.83
CA PRO A 62 -0.30 -1.04 -20.70
C PRO A 62 -1.79 -0.83 -20.47
N PRO A 63 -2.51 -1.82 -19.88
CA PRO A 63 -3.93 -1.68 -19.57
C PRO A 63 -4.16 -0.66 -18.46
N ASN A 64 -5.31 0.02 -18.47
CA ASN A 64 -5.78 0.75 -17.30
C ASN A 64 -6.09 -0.24 -16.17
N ILE A 65 -5.81 0.17 -14.93
CA ILE A 65 -6.06 -0.62 -13.73
C ILE A 65 -7.12 0.09 -12.91
N ILE A 66 -8.24 -0.59 -12.65
CA ILE A 66 -9.30 -0.11 -11.77
C ILE A 66 -9.37 -1.07 -10.59
N HIS A 67 -9.05 -0.57 -9.40
CA HIS A 67 -9.19 -1.32 -8.15
C HIS A 67 -10.37 -0.79 -7.36
N ILE A 68 -11.28 -1.69 -6.95
CA ILE A 68 -12.45 -1.36 -6.13
C ILE A 68 -12.35 -2.15 -4.85
N MET A 69 -12.16 -1.45 -3.72
CA MET A 69 -12.14 -2.04 -2.40
C MET A 69 -13.47 -1.77 -1.70
N TRP A 70 -14.21 -2.84 -1.47
CA TRP A 70 -15.45 -2.80 -0.69
C TRP A 70 -15.12 -2.75 0.80
N ASP A 71 -16.00 -2.11 1.56
CA ASP A 71 -15.87 -2.04 3.01
C ASP A 71 -16.88 -3.01 3.65
N ASP A 72 -16.40 -3.85 4.57
CA ASP A 72 -17.18 -4.83 5.32
C ASP A 72 -18.02 -5.80 4.45
N MET A 73 -17.49 -6.20 3.31
CA MET A 73 -18.14 -7.16 2.42
C MET A 73 -17.74 -8.60 2.77
N ALA A 74 -18.70 -9.42 3.09
CA ALA A 74 -18.48 -10.84 3.37
C ALA A 74 -18.41 -11.67 2.08
N LEU A 75 -17.81 -12.85 2.18
CA LEU A 75 -17.76 -13.82 1.08
C LEU A 75 -19.18 -14.09 0.54
N GLY A 76 -19.33 -13.99 -0.78
CA GLY A 76 -20.58 -14.24 -1.49
C GLY A 76 -21.58 -13.09 -1.46
N GLU A 77 -21.21 -11.93 -0.96
CA GLU A 77 -22.05 -10.74 -1.13
C GLU A 77 -21.95 -10.15 -2.53
N VAL A 78 -20.83 -10.39 -3.22
CA VAL A 78 -20.63 -10.01 -4.63
C VAL A 78 -20.02 -11.17 -5.42
N GLY A 79 -20.30 -11.25 -6.71
CA GLY A 79 -19.62 -12.15 -7.64
C GLY A 79 -19.90 -13.65 -7.48
N ILE A 80 -20.79 -14.07 -6.58
CA ILE A 80 -21.14 -15.49 -6.35
C ILE A 80 -22.66 -15.65 -6.31
N PRO A 81 -23.32 -15.90 -7.47
CA PRO A 81 -24.78 -15.92 -7.59
C PRO A 81 -25.46 -16.90 -6.63
N GLU A 82 -24.88 -18.07 -6.38
CA GLU A 82 -25.45 -19.11 -5.55
C GLU A 82 -25.56 -18.65 -4.08
N ILE A 83 -24.56 -17.95 -3.57
CA ILE A 83 -24.58 -17.43 -2.20
C ILE A 83 -25.50 -16.21 -2.11
N GLN A 84 -25.51 -15.35 -3.11
CA GLN A 84 -26.39 -14.19 -3.17
C GLN A 84 -27.87 -14.60 -3.19
N ALA A 85 -28.21 -15.67 -3.91
CA ALA A 85 -29.57 -16.20 -3.94
C ALA A 85 -30.08 -16.60 -2.54
N VAL A 86 -29.21 -17.15 -1.70
CA VAL A 86 -29.55 -17.49 -0.29
C VAL A 86 -29.79 -16.22 0.55
N ARG A 87 -29.08 -15.12 0.23
CA ARG A 87 -29.21 -13.83 0.94
C ARG A 87 -30.35 -12.96 0.39
N GLY A 88 -30.92 -13.28 -0.74
CA GLY A 88 -32.07 -12.59 -1.33
C GLY A 88 -31.73 -11.30 -2.11
N PHE A 89 -30.49 -11.15 -2.59
CA PHE A 89 -30.11 -10.05 -3.49
C PHE A 89 -29.22 -10.54 -4.63
N SER A 90 -28.90 -9.69 -5.59
CA SER A 90 -27.95 -10.00 -6.65
C SER A 90 -27.17 -8.76 -7.08
N THR A 91 -25.95 -9.00 -7.61
CA THR A 91 -25.08 -7.97 -8.18
C THR A 91 -24.72 -8.35 -9.63
N PRO A 92 -25.66 -8.25 -10.58
CA PRO A 92 -25.53 -8.85 -11.90
C PRO A 92 -24.30 -8.37 -12.68
N ASN A 93 -23.95 -7.10 -12.58
CA ASN A 93 -22.78 -6.55 -13.28
C ASN A 93 -21.46 -7.08 -12.68
N ILE A 94 -21.38 -7.21 -11.35
CA ILE A 94 -20.18 -7.75 -10.68
C ILE A 94 -20.09 -9.26 -10.93
N ASN A 95 -21.23 -9.96 -10.95
CA ASN A 95 -21.29 -11.38 -11.29
C ASN A 95 -20.77 -11.62 -12.72
N ALA A 96 -21.14 -10.78 -13.69
CA ALA A 96 -20.61 -10.87 -15.05
C ALA A 96 -19.09 -10.67 -15.10
N VAL A 97 -18.55 -9.70 -14.36
CA VAL A 97 -17.09 -9.51 -14.26
C VAL A 97 -16.42 -10.74 -13.63
N ALA A 98 -17.03 -11.34 -12.61
CA ALA A 98 -16.51 -12.53 -11.95
C ALA A 98 -16.51 -13.76 -12.89
N GLU A 99 -17.52 -13.88 -13.76
CA GLU A 99 -17.60 -14.95 -14.79
C GLU A 99 -16.54 -14.78 -15.90
N GLU A 100 -16.23 -13.55 -16.29
CA GLU A 100 -15.23 -13.24 -17.31
C GLU A 100 -13.79 -13.27 -16.78
N GLY A 101 -13.61 -13.17 -15.46
CA GLY A 101 -12.34 -13.03 -14.77
C GLY A 101 -11.92 -14.23 -13.93
N ILE A 102 -11.24 -13.94 -12.82
CA ILE A 102 -10.80 -14.93 -11.84
C ILE A 102 -11.45 -14.60 -10.51
N ASN A 103 -12.10 -15.57 -9.89
CA ASN A 103 -12.66 -15.45 -8.56
C ASN A 103 -11.80 -16.20 -7.53
N PHE A 104 -11.14 -15.46 -6.64
CA PHE A 104 -10.28 -16.04 -5.59
C PHE A 104 -11.10 -16.42 -4.37
N MET A 105 -11.54 -17.67 -4.29
CA MET A 105 -12.40 -18.18 -3.21
C MET A 105 -11.70 -18.33 -1.86
N ARG A 106 -10.39 -18.21 -1.79
CA ARG A 106 -9.55 -18.35 -0.59
C ARG A 106 -8.60 -17.18 -0.41
N MET A 107 -9.02 -16.00 -0.82
CA MET A 107 -8.30 -14.78 -0.54
C MET A 107 -8.78 -14.22 0.79
N TYR A 108 -7.85 -13.96 1.69
CA TYR A 108 -8.11 -13.40 3.02
C TYR A 108 -7.53 -12.00 3.09
N THR A 109 -8.30 -11.08 3.66
CA THR A 109 -7.85 -9.74 4.00
C THR A 109 -7.29 -9.73 5.42
N GLU A 110 -6.77 -8.62 5.86
CA GLU A 110 -6.45 -8.39 7.26
C GLU A 110 -7.73 -8.25 8.10
N VAL A 111 -7.57 -8.21 9.41
CA VAL A 111 -8.67 -8.31 10.38
C VAL A 111 -9.62 -7.12 10.45
N ALA A 112 -9.26 -5.98 9.88
CA ALA A 112 -10.04 -4.74 9.90
C ALA A 112 -9.69 -3.82 8.72
N CYS A 113 -10.43 -2.71 8.60
CA CYS A 113 -10.31 -1.78 7.47
C CYS A 113 -8.93 -1.13 7.35
N THR A 114 -8.37 -0.51 8.39
CA THR A 114 -7.04 0.09 8.34
C THR A 114 -5.95 -0.93 8.00
N PRO A 115 -5.83 -2.06 8.70
CA PRO A 115 -4.84 -3.08 8.35
C PRO A 115 -4.95 -3.60 6.92
N THR A 116 -6.16 -3.86 6.44
CA THR A 116 -6.39 -4.33 5.06
C THR A 116 -5.95 -3.30 4.03
N ARG A 117 -6.27 -2.03 4.27
CA ARG A 117 -5.90 -0.93 3.38
C ARG A 117 -4.40 -0.70 3.36
N ALA A 118 -3.74 -0.76 4.51
CA ALA A 118 -2.29 -0.67 4.61
C ALA A 118 -1.61 -1.83 3.87
N ALA A 119 -2.06 -3.05 4.09
CA ALA A 119 -1.53 -4.23 3.41
C ALA A 119 -1.71 -4.14 1.88
N PHE A 120 -2.87 -3.66 1.40
CA PHE A 120 -3.10 -3.42 -0.02
C PHE A 120 -2.17 -2.36 -0.59
N GLN A 121 -2.02 -1.21 0.09
CA GLN A 121 -1.20 -0.11 -0.40
C GLN A 121 0.29 -0.46 -0.46
N THR A 122 0.78 -1.21 0.52
CA THR A 122 2.21 -1.47 0.69
C THR A 122 2.65 -2.86 0.21
N GLY A 123 1.72 -3.77 -0.06
CA GLY A 123 2.03 -5.18 -0.34
C GLY A 123 2.64 -5.93 0.85
N ARG A 124 2.55 -5.38 2.08
CA ARG A 124 3.14 -5.91 3.31
C ARG A 124 2.08 -6.22 4.34
N TYR A 125 2.34 -7.17 5.22
CA TYR A 125 1.46 -7.36 6.38
C TYR A 125 1.38 -6.08 7.23
N ALA A 126 0.18 -5.71 7.66
CA ALA A 126 -0.09 -4.48 8.39
C ALA A 126 0.74 -4.32 9.68
N VAL A 127 1.13 -5.40 10.32
CA VAL A 127 2.03 -5.39 11.49
C VAL A 127 3.44 -4.84 11.16
N ARG A 128 3.86 -4.89 9.89
CA ARG A 128 5.16 -4.41 9.45
C ARG A 128 5.18 -2.92 9.15
N SER A 129 4.04 -2.36 8.74
CA SER A 129 3.85 -0.93 8.53
C SER A 129 3.36 -0.18 9.77
N GLY A 130 3.22 -0.87 10.92
CA GLY A 130 2.66 -0.26 12.13
C GLY A 130 1.13 -0.06 12.09
N MET A 131 0.47 -0.30 10.96
CA MET A 131 -0.95 -0.05 10.74
C MET A 131 -1.83 -1.27 11.08
N HIS A 132 -1.53 -1.97 12.17
CA HIS A 132 -2.16 -3.23 12.55
C HIS A 132 -3.47 -3.06 13.35
N THR A 133 -3.82 -1.83 13.73
CA THR A 133 -5.06 -1.48 14.42
C THR A 133 -5.88 -0.51 13.58
N VAL A 134 -7.17 -0.38 13.90
CA VAL A 134 -8.04 0.62 13.25
C VAL A 134 -7.61 2.01 13.71
N ALA A 135 -7.32 2.89 12.77
CA ALA A 135 -7.04 4.29 13.05
C ALA A 135 -8.34 5.05 13.35
N PHE A 136 -8.30 5.93 14.33
CA PHE A 136 -9.42 6.79 14.70
C PHE A 136 -9.08 8.26 14.51
N PRO A 137 -10.10 9.13 14.28
CA PRO A 137 -9.91 10.58 14.21
C PRO A 137 -9.18 11.12 15.45
N ILE A 138 -8.37 12.16 15.24
CA ILE A 138 -7.61 12.86 16.31
C ILE A 138 -6.51 12.03 17.00
N GLU A 139 -6.18 10.87 16.51
CA GLU A 139 -5.00 10.14 17.00
C GLU A 139 -3.70 10.72 16.46
N TYR A 140 -3.78 11.60 15.45
CA TYR A 140 -2.64 12.21 14.76
C TYR A 140 -1.60 11.17 14.37
N SER A 141 -2.09 10.06 13.85
CA SER A 141 -1.31 8.91 13.41
C SER A 141 -1.55 8.66 11.93
N GLY A 142 -0.72 7.84 11.32
CA GLY A 142 -0.89 7.47 9.93
C GLY A 142 0.20 6.55 9.43
N MET A 143 0.00 6.08 8.20
CA MET A 143 1.00 5.30 7.48
C MET A 143 2.27 6.14 7.32
N ASP A 144 3.42 5.55 7.59
CA ASP A 144 4.72 6.23 7.53
C ASP A 144 4.98 6.75 6.10
N ALA A 145 5.62 7.91 6.02
CA ALA A 145 5.99 8.52 4.74
C ALA A 145 7.04 7.69 3.97
N ASP A 146 7.80 6.85 4.65
CA ASP A 146 8.82 5.98 4.05
C ASP A 146 8.24 4.65 3.52
N GLU A 147 6.95 4.37 3.76
CA GLU A 147 6.29 3.21 3.17
C GLU A 147 6.12 3.41 1.66
N VAL A 148 6.50 2.39 0.90
CA VAL A 148 6.34 2.41 -0.56
C VAL A 148 4.97 1.89 -0.93
N THR A 149 4.17 2.72 -1.57
CA THR A 149 2.81 2.36 -1.96
C THR A 149 2.70 1.83 -3.39
N ILE A 150 1.60 1.12 -3.67
CA ILE A 150 1.26 0.70 -5.03
C ILE A 150 1.14 1.91 -5.99
N ALA A 151 0.67 3.05 -5.50
CA ALA A 151 0.55 4.27 -6.29
C ALA A 151 1.93 4.78 -6.73
N GLU A 152 2.91 4.83 -5.83
CA GLU A 152 4.28 5.22 -6.15
C GLU A 152 4.95 4.27 -7.14
N VAL A 153 4.72 2.96 -7.01
CA VAL A 153 5.24 1.97 -7.93
C VAL A 153 4.63 2.15 -9.32
N LEU A 154 3.32 2.34 -9.41
CA LEU A 154 2.62 2.57 -10.68
C LEU A 154 2.99 3.91 -11.31
N SER A 155 3.13 4.97 -10.54
CA SER A 155 3.60 6.28 -11.02
C SER A 155 5.01 6.16 -11.62
N LYS A 156 5.94 5.46 -10.96
CA LYS A 156 7.27 5.16 -11.52
C LYS A 156 7.22 4.33 -12.80
N ALA A 157 6.18 3.51 -12.97
CA ALA A 157 5.94 2.75 -14.20
C ALA A 157 5.26 3.58 -15.32
N GLY A 158 4.96 4.86 -15.06
CA GLY A 158 4.38 5.79 -16.03
C GLY A 158 2.86 5.84 -16.04
N TYR A 159 2.19 5.30 -15.03
CA TYR A 159 0.76 5.46 -14.85
C TYR A 159 0.45 6.81 -14.18
N MET A 160 -0.65 7.42 -14.58
CA MET A 160 -1.32 8.43 -13.77
C MET A 160 -2.15 7.71 -12.70
N THR A 161 -1.98 8.09 -11.45
CA THR A 161 -2.59 7.43 -10.30
C THR A 161 -3.68 8.29 -9.69
N ALA A 162 -4.85 7.70 -9.44
CA ALA A 162 -5.98 8.40 -8.83
C ALA A 162 -6.59 7.58 -7.71
N PHE A 163 -6.97 8.24 -6.63
CA PHE A 163 -7.65 7.65 -5.49
C PHE A 163 -8.96 8.36 -5.19
N THR A 164 -10.01 7.60 -4.90
CA THR A 164 -11.28 8.16 -4.43
C THR A 164 -11.92 7.28 -3.37
N GLY A 165 -12.53 7.89 -2.36
CA GLY A 165 -13.28 7.22 -1.31
C GLY A 165 -12.56 7.14 0.03
N LYS A 166 -12.84 6.09 0.81
CA LYS A 166 -12.28 5.90 2.15
C LYS A 166 -10.79 5.56 2.10
N TRP A 167 -9.96 6.39 2.70
CA TRP A 167 -8.52 6.18 2.83
C TRP A 167 -8.18 5.30 4.03
N HIS A 168 -8.48 5.76 5.21
CA HIS A 168 -8.34 5.10 6.51
C HIS A 168 -6.89 4.70 6.87
N LEU A 169 -5.92 5.47 6.44
CA LEU A 169 -4.50 5.26 6.74
C LEU A 169 -3.86 6.45 7.46
N GLY A 170 -4.69 7.23 8.16
CA GLY A 170 -4.25 8.31 9.04
C GLY A 170 -4.82 9.67 8.72
N ASP A 171 -4.57 10.61 9.64
CA ASP A 171 -5.03 12.00 9.62
C ASP A 171 -3.88 13.01 9.72
N THR A 172 -2.66 12.57 9.50
CA THR A 172 -1.48 13.41 9.37
C THR A 172 -1.20 13.73 7.90
N GLU A 173 -0.68 14.92 7.64
CA GLU A 173 -0.43 15.40 6.28
C GLU A 173 0.42 14.43 5.45
N PHE A 174 1.48 13.88 6.05
CA PHE A 174 2.35 12.93 5.35
C PHE A 174 1.66 11.61 4.98
N SER A 175 0.61 11.22 5.71
CA SER A 175 -0.12 9.98 5.47
C SER A 175 -1.28 10.13 4.47
N TYR A 176 -1.56 11.33 3.98
CA TYR A 176 -2.65 11.54 3.02
C TYR A 176 -2.36 10.92 1.65
N ALA A 177 -3.39 10.45 0.97
CA ALA A 177 -3.27 9.71 -0.29
C ALA A 177 -2.41 10.45 -1.33
N HIS A 178 -2.58 11.78 -1.47
CA HIS A 178 -1.79 12.58 -2.41
C HIS A 178 -0.31 12.73 -2.01
N ASN A 179 0.04 12.49 -0.75
CA ASN A 179 1.43 12.43 -0.28
C ASN A 179 1.98 11.00 -0.26
N GLN A 180 1.15 10.03 -0.63
CA GLN A 180 1.44 8.61 -0.71
C GLN A 180 1.37 8.10 -2.16
N GLY A 181 1.77 8.95 -3.13
CA GLY A 181 2.00 8.58 -4.51
C GLY A 181 0.81 8.69 -5.46
N TYR A 182 -0.35 9.15 -5.00
CA TYR A 182 -1.49 9.42 -5.90
C TYR A 182 -1.40 10.82 -6.49
N ASP A 183 -1.41 10.91 -7.83
CA ASP A 183 -1.41 12.18 -8.56
C ASP A 183 -2.69 12.97 -8.31
N GLU A 184 -3.81 12.27 -8.19
CA GLU A 184 -5.14 12.81 -7.97
C GLU A 184 -5.79 12.11 -6.79
N ALA A 185 -6.29 12.85 -5.80
CA ALA A 185 -6.92 12.26 -4.63
C ALA A 185 -8.16 13.05 -4.19
N PHE A 186 -9.27 12.34 -4.07
CA PHE A 186 -10.51 12.82 -3.46
C PHE A 186 -10.97 11.78 -2.44
N PHE A 187 -10.75 12.02 -1.15
CA PHE A 187 -10.89 10.98 -0.16
C PHE A 187 -11.38 11.49 1.20
N GLN A 188 -11.89 10.55 1.97
CA GLN A 188 -12.17 10.70 3.38
C GLN A 188 -11.06 10.01 4.19
N PRO A 189 -10.42 10.69 5.16
CA PRO A 189 -9.41 10.08 6.01
C PRO A 189 -9.90 8.84 6.75
N TYR A 190 -11.18 8.83 7.12
CA TYR A 190 -11.83 7.76 7.87
C TYR A 190 -13.06 7.22 7.16
N ASN A 191 -13.86 6.38 7.84
CA ASN A 191 -15.18 5.97 7.38
C ASN A 191 -16.21 7.09 7.65
N GLN A 192 -17.43 6.92 7.13
CA GLN A 192 -18.49 7.93 7.25
C GLN A 192 -19.05 8.12 8.67
N VAL A 193 -18.74 7.22 9.61
CA VAL A 193 -19.31 7.26 10.96
C VAL A 193 -19.02 8.58 11.70
N PRO A 194 -17.80 9.14 11.67
CA PRO A 194 -17.54 10.46 12.25
C PRO A 194 -18.33 11.59 11.62
N SER A 195 -18.53 11.57 10.30
CA SER A 195 -19.27 12.62 9.58
C SER A 195 -20.77 12.64 9.89
N MET A 196 -21.30 11.57 10.48
CA MET A 196 -22.69 11.52 10.91
C MET A 196 -22.94 12.25 12.24
N TRP A 197 -21.90 12.65 12.97
CA TRP A 197 -22.04 13.20 14.32
C TRP A 197 -22.04 14.71 14.38
N THR A 198 -21.22 15.38 13.57
CA THR A 198 -21.20 16.83 13.49
C THR A 198 -20.88 17.32 12.07
N ARG A 199 -21.33 18.53 11.75
CA ARG A 199 -21.04 19.19 10.48
C ARG A 199 -19.53 19.49 10.33
N GLU A 200 -18.88 19.84 11.43
CA GLU A 200 -17.45 20.10 11.48
C GLU A 200 -16.64 18.82 11.26
N ALA A 201 -17.10 17.70 11.80
CA ALA A 201 -16.47 16.39 11.59
C ALA A 201 -16.63 15.94 10.13
N GLU A 202 -17.76 16.22 9.48
CA GLU A 202 -17.96 15.96 8.06
C GLU A 202 -17.00 16.78 7.20
N ALA A 203 -16.90 18.08 7.45
CA ALA A 203 -15.98 18.96 6.74
C ALA A 203 -14.52 18.54 6.91
N ALA A 204 -14.12 18.16 8.12
CA ALA A 204 -12.78 17.67 8.41
C ALA A 204 -12.48 16.29 7.82
N ASN A 205 -13.51 15.51 7.48
CA ASN A 205 -13.38 14.14 6.98
C ASN A 205 -13.29 14.06 5.44
N VAL A 206 -13.34 15.19 4.74
CA VAL A 206 -13.19 15.22 3.28
C VAL A 206 -11.93 15.99 2.92
N ILE A 207 -10.98 15.31 2.34
CA ILE A 207 -9.71 15.89 1.92
C ILE A 207 -9.54 15.69 0.41
N THR A 208 -9.12 16.76 -0.25
CA THR A 208 -8.78 16.74 -1.66
C THR A 208 -7.29 17.04 -1.83
N GLY A 209 -6.63 16.25 -2.68
CA GLY A 209 -5.24 16.49 -3.04
C GLY A 209 -5.12 17.60 -4.09
N ARG A 210 -4.85 17.23 -5.33
CA ARG A 210 -4.49 18.14 -6.42
C ARG A 210 -5.60 19.09 -6.92
N PHE A 211 -6.87 18.86 -6.60
CA PHE A 211 -8.00 19.70 -7.04
C PHE A 211 -8.72 20.46 -5.91
N PRO A 212 -8.04 21.20 -5.03
CA PRO A 212 -8.74 22.01 -4.04
C PRO A 212 -9.66 23.06 -4.69
N GLU A 213 -9.30 23.54 -5.89
CA GLU A 213 -10.06 24.55 -6.64
C GLU A 213 -11.35 24.02 -7.26
N MET A 214 -11.46 22.72 -7.51
CA MET A 214 -12.68 22.09 -8.01
C MET A 214 -13.76 21.89 -6.92
N MET A 215 -13.35 22.03 -5.68
CA MET A 215 -14.15 21.88 -4.49
C MET A 215 -14.53 23.25 -3.96
N GLY A 216 -15.32 24.04 -4.71
CA GLY A 216 -15.71 25.40 -4.30
C GLY A 216 -16.21 25.47 -2.85
N GLU A 217 -16.06 26.63 -2.23
CA GLU A 217 -16.46 26.92 -0.84
C GLU A 217 -17.92 26.56 -0.52
N ASP A 218 -18.77 26.48 -1.55
CA ASP A 218 -20.22 26.21 -1.43
C ASP A 218 -20.57 24.74 -1.16
N ARG A 219 -19.57 23.85 -1.05
CA ARG A 219 -19.81 22.40 -0.88
C ARG A 219 -20.31 22.01 0.50
N TYR A 220 -20.13 22.87 1.47
CA TYR A 220 -20.54 22.65 2.85
C TYR A 220 -21.88 23.29 3.21
N ASP A 221 -22.54 23.91 2.24
CA ASP A 221 -23.85 24.57 2.43
C ASP A 221 -25.05 23.70 2.05
N ILE A 222 -24.86 22.36 1.98
CA ILE A 222 -25.94 21.41 1.71
C ILE A 222 -26.41 20.75 2.99
#